data_263a9817c2d9ec1d23c146ea1b6aa729
#
_entry.id   263a9817c2d9ec1d23c146ea1b6aa729
#
_cell.length_a   1.000
_cell.length_b   1.000
_cell.length_c   1.000
_cell.angle_alpha   90.00
_cell.angle_beta   90.00
_cell.angle_gamma   90.00
#
_symmetry.space_group_name_H-M   'P 1'
#
loop_
_entity.id
_entity.type
_entity.pdbx_description
1 polymer ?
#
loop_
_entity_poly.entity_id
_entity_poly.type
_entity_poly.pdbx_seq_one_letter_code
_entity_poly.pdbx_strand_id
1 'polypeptide(L)'
;DQGAELVEVDLPHLDAAIAAYYVIGPAEAFSNLARFDGVRYGYQEPGCANLAEQSAKSRAHGFGAEAKRRQLLGAYLLSSGVYDKYYFAAQKARTLITDDYARAFEQVDAILMPASPTAAFKFGELSDPTQMYLSDLFTISINIAGNGGVTVPMGLGEDSGMPVAAQLVGKPFDDVRLLSFARAVERAATEAGAASVLPVAPAFAEKGGELA
;
A
#
# COMPACT_ATOMS: atom_id res chain seq x y z
N ASP A 1 24.89 16.22 -0.98
CA ASP A 1 25.85 15.15 -0.71
C ASP A 1 25.84 14.88 0.80
N GLN A 2 25.11 13.82 1.23
CA GLN A 2 24.90 13.50 2.65
C GLN A 2 25.79 12.32 3.11
N GLY A 3 26.80 11.94 2.30
CA GLY A 3 27.75 10.87 2.60
C GLY A 3 27.20 9.46 2.42
N ALA A 4 26.08 9.29 1.73
CA ALA A 4 25.54 7.98 1.40
C ALA A 4 26.29 7.36 0.19
N GLU A 5 26.53 6.06 0.25
CA GLU A 5 27.00 5.26 -0.87
C GLU A 5 25.82 4.59 -1.57
N LEU A 6 25.76 4.68 -2.90
CA LEU A 6 24.72 4.05 -3.70
C LEU A 6 25.21 2.69 -4.20
N VAL A 7 24.49 1.63 -3.84
CA VAL A 7 24.73 0.25 -4.24
C VAL A 7 23.50 -0.26 -4.98
N GLU A 8 23.70 -0.85 -6.15
CA GLU A 8 22.62 -1.48 -6.90
C GLU A 8 22.26 -2.83 -6.27
N VAL A 9 20.99 -3.07 -6.02
CA VAL A 9 20.47 -4.33 -5.47
C VAL A 9 19.38 -4.88 -6.36
N ASP A 10 19.24 -6.19 -6.41
CA ASP A 10 18.25 -6.90 -7.21
C ASP A 10 17.15 -7.53 -6.34
N LEU A 11 15.89 -7.43 -6.81
CA LEU A 11 14.71 -8.01 -6.20
C LEU A 11 13.98 -8.87 -7.27
N PRO A 12 14.50 -10.05 -7.60
CA PRO A 12 14.09 -10.81 -8.79
C PRO A 12 12.63 -11.30 -8.76
N HIS A 13 11.99 -11.37 -7.60
CA HIS A 13 10.59 -11.82 -7.48
C HIS A 13 9.59 -10.67 -7.32
N LEU A 14 10.02 -9.41 -7.48
CA LEU A 14 9.17 -8.23 -7.32
C LEU A 14 7.91 -8.28 -8.21
N ASP A 15 8.04 -8.77 -9.43
CA ASP A 15 6.93 -8.88 -10.40
C ASP A 15 5.79 -9.77 -9.92
N ALA A 16 6.06 -10.73 -9.01
CA ALA A 16 5.05 -11.59 -8.43
C ALA A 16 4.21 -10.90 -7.32
N ALA A 17 4.64 -9.73 -6.83
CA ALA A 17 4.05 -9.09 -5.66
C ALA A 17 2.59 -8.69 -5.87
N ILE A 18 2.24 -8.14 -7.04
CA ILE A 18 0.86 -7.75 -7.38
C ILE A 18 -0.05 -8.97 -7.35
N ALA A 19 0.33 -10.04 -8.05
CA ALA A 19 -0.47 -11.26 -8.10
C ALA A 19 -0.63 -11.90 -6.71
N ALA A 20 0.45 -11.98 -5.93
CA ALA A 20 0.42 -12.49 -4.56
C ALA A 20 -0.50 -11.66 -3.65
N TYR A 21 -0.44 -10.34 -3.74
CA TYR A 21 -1.28 -9.42 -2.96
C TYR A 21 -2.77 -9.61 -3.26
N TYR A 22 -3.15 -9.67 -4.55
CA TYR A 22 -4.56 -9.81 -4.94
C TYR A 22 -5.15 -11.19 -4.62
N VAL A 23 -4.34 -12.12 -4.16
CA VAL A 23 -4.79 -13.38 -3.55
C VAL A 23 -4.79 -13.29 -2.01
N ILE A 24 -3.69 -12.87 -1.40
CA ILE A 24 -3.54 -12.84 0.06
C ILE A 24 -4.45 -11.77 0.68
N GLY A 25 -4.44 -10.56 0.14
CA GLY A 25 -5.19 -9.43 0.69
C GLY A 25 -6.70 -9.68 0.81
N PRO A 26 -7.39 -10.13 -0.25
CA PRO A 26 -8.80 -10.50 -0.15
C PRO A 26 -9.08 -11.67 0.80
N ALA A 27 -8.21 -12.68 0.84
CA ALA A 27 -8.34 -13.81 1.75
C ALA A 27 -8.27 -13.37 3.23
N GLU A 28 -7.31 -12.52 3.57
CA GLU A 28 -7.19 -11.94 4.90
C GLU A 28 -8.33 -10.95 5.21
N ALA A 29 -8.73 -10.12 4.24
CA ALA A 29 -9.86 -9.21 4.40
C ALA A 29 -11.17 -9.97 4.70
N PHE A 30 -11.43 -11.09 4.02
CA PHE A 30 -12.59 -11.93 4.31
C PHE A 30 -12.59 -12.41 5.77
N SER A 31 -11.48 -12.93 6.26
CA SER A 31 -11.33 -13.37 7.64
C SER A 31 -11.44 -12.22 8.64
N ASN A 32 -10.74 -11.12 8.40
CA ASN A 32 -10.67 -9.99 9.32
C ASN A 32 -11.98 -9.21 9.40
N LEU A 33 -12.70 -9.05 8.28
CA LEU A 33 -13.96 -8.31 8.24
C LEU A 33 -15.18 -9.16 8.68
N ALA A 34 -15.00 -10.45 8.92
CA ALA A 34 -16.06 -11.33 9.45
C ALA A 34 -16.60 -10.86 10.81
N ARG A 35 -15.75 -10.20 11.61
CA ARG A 35 -16.11 -9.68 12.95
C ARG A 35 -17.05 -8.47 12.93
N PHE A 36 -17.20 -7.79 11.80
CA PHE A 36 -18.07 -6.62 11.66
C PHE A 36 -19.50 -7.08 11.33
N ASP A 37 -20.24 -7.44 12.34
CA ASP A 37 -21.58 -8.04 12.27
C ASP A 37 -22.72 -7.04 12.63
N GLY A 38 -22.35 -5.81 13.05
CA GLY A 38 -23.31 -4.80 13.52
C GLY A 38 -23.75 -5.00 14.97
N VAL A 39 -23.11 -5.93 15.71
CA VAL A 39 -23.39 -6.15 17.14
C VAL A 39 -22.27 -5.55 18.00
N ARG A 40 -21.02 -5.92 17.72
CA ARG A 40 -19.84 -5.45 18.46
C ARG A 40 -19.14 -4.31 17.75
N TYR A 41 -19.12 -4.35 16.42
CA TYR A 41 -18.35 -3.43 15.59
C TYR A 41 -19.13 -2.99 14.37
N GLY A 42 -18.83 -1.77 13.93
CA GLY A 42 -19.28 -1.22 12.69
C GLY A 42 -20.72 -0.68 12.75
N TYR A 43 -21.28 -0.47 11.57
CA TYR A 43 -22.63 0.01 11.41
C TYR A 43 -23.66 -1.02 11.86
N GLN A 44 -24.66 -0.58 12.60
CA GLN A 44 -25.81 -1.39 13.03
C GLN A 44 -27.08 -0.94 12.33
N GLU A 45 -27.71 -1.83 11.57
CA GLU A 45 -29.01 -1.57 10.94
C GLU A 45 -30.12 -1.53 12.00
N PRO A 46 -30.91 -0.45 12.04
CA PRO A 46 -32.03 -0.36 12.99
C PRO A 46 -33.23 -1.15 12.53
N GLY A 47 -34.11 -1.48 13.47
CA GLY A 47 -35.46 -2.02 13.17
C GLY A 47 -35.48 -3.46 12.65
N CYS A 48 -34.43 -4.25 12.90
CA CYS A 48 -34.39 -5.65 12.51
C CYS A 48 -35.17 -6.56 13.48
N ALA A 49 -35.83 -7.58 12.98
CA ALA A 49 -36.66 -8.48 13.76
C ALA A 49 -35.83 -9.51 14.59
N ASN A 50 -34.64 -9.83 14.13
CA ASN A 50 -33.75 -10.80 14.80
C ASN A 50 -32.29 -10.56 14.45
N LEU A 51 -31.38 -11.25 15.14
CA LEU A 51 -29.94 -11.10 15.01
C LEU A 51 -29.42 -11.46 13.60
N ALA A 52 -29.98 -12.48 12.97
CA ALA A 52 -29.57 -12.90 11.64
C ALA A 52 -29.90 -11.83 10.59
N GLU A 53 -31.09 -11.25 10.65
CA GLU A 53 -31.50 -10.15 9.80
C GLU A 53 -30.65 -8.90 10.04
N GLN A 54 -30.43 -8.56 11.31
CA GLN A 54 -29.59 -7.42 11.68
C GLN A 54 -28.18 -7.56 11.13
N SER A 55 -27.52 -8.69 11.35
CA SER A 55 -26.17 -8.93 10.85
C SER A 55 -26.11 -8.87 9.32
N ALA A 56 -27.07 -9.50 8.63
CA ALA A 56 -27.14 -9.48 7.17
C ALA A 56 -27.33 -8.05 6.62
N LYS A 57 -28.26 -7.28 7.14
CA LYS A 57 -28.54 -5.91 6.71
C LYS A 57 -27.43 -4.95 7.09
N SER A 58 -26.86 -5.06 8.31
CA SER A 58 -25.72 -4.25 8.74
C SER A 58 -24.52 -4.43 7.82
N ARG A 59 -24.20 -5.65 7.45
CA ARG A 59 -23.12 -5.94 6.50
C ARG A 59 -23.45 -5.47 5.08
N ALA A 60 -24.71 -5.64 4.64
CA ALA A 60 -25.14 -5.20 3.32
C ALA A 60 -25.08 -3.69 3.14
N HIS A 61 -25.43 -2.90 4.14
CA HIS A 61 -25.46 -1.44 4.08
C HIS A 61 -24.15 -0.81 4.56
N GLY A 62 -23.48 -1.40 5.55
CA GLY A 62 -22.23 -0.87 6.12
C GLY A 62 -20.99 -1.06 5.27
N PHE A 63 -20.95 -2.10 4.42
CA PHE A 63 -19.81 -2.32 3.52
C PHE A 63 -20.08 -1.74 2.13
N GLY A 64 -19.12 -0.95 1.62
CA GLY A 64 -19.10 -0.47 0.25
C GLY A 64 -18.86 -1.60 -0.78
N ALA A 65 -19.04 -1.28 -2.06
CA ALA A 65 -18.94 -2.27 -3.15
C ALA A 65 -17.59 -2.98 -3.21
N GLU A 66 -16.48 -2.25 -3.03
CA GLU A 66 -15.13 -2.83 -3.07
C GLU A 66 -14.88 -3.78 -1.90
N ALA A 67 -15.27 -3.42 -0.68
CA ALA A 67 -15.13 -4.29 0.48
C ALA A 67 -15.94 -5.59 0.33
N LYS A 68 -17.14 -5.52 -0.25
CA LYS A 68 -17.95 -6.70 -0.58
C LYS A 68 -17.27 -7.59 -1.62
N ARG A 69 -16.74 -6.99 -2.69
CA ARG A 69 -16.00 -7.72 -3.73
C ARG A 69 -14.82 -8.47 -3.15
N ARG A 70 -14.00 -7.81 -2.31
CA ARG A 70 -12.85 -8.44 -1.64
C ARG A 70 -13.26 -9.58 -0.71
N GLN A 71 -14.35 -9.42 0.02
CA GLN A 71 -14.88 -10.50 0.87
C GLN A 71 -15.35 -11.70 0.06
N LEU A 72 -16.07 -11.49 -1.05
CA LEU A 72 -16.51 -12.58 -1.93
C LEU A 72 -15.32 -13.29 -2.58
N LEU A 73 -14.34 -12.53 -3.07
CA LEU A 73 -13.11 -13.09 -3.63
C LEU A 73 -12.33 -13.87 -2.57
N GLY A 74 -12.20 -13.34 -1.36
CA GLY A 74 -11.52 -14.01 -0.26
C GLY A 74 -12.21 -15.33 0.14
N ALA A 75 -13.53 -15.35 0.21
CA ALA A 75 -14.31 -16.56 0.46
C ALA A 75 -14.02 -17.64 -0.62
N TYR A 76 -13.99 -17.24 -1.88
CA TYR A 76 -13.65 -18.14 -2.99
C TYR A 76 -12.23 -18.68 -2.87
N LEU A 77 -11.23 -17.80 -2.64
CA LEU A 77 -9.82 -18.19 -2.54
C LEU A 77 -9.52 -19.13 -1.37
N LEU A 78 -10.30 -19.04 -0.30
CA LEU A 78 -10.19 -19.93 0.86
C LEU A 78 -11.06 -21.18 0.77
N SER A 79 -11.82 -21.37 -0.31
CA SER A 79 -12.67 -22.53 -0.49
C SER A 79 -11.87 -23.80 -0.83
N SER A 80 -12.47 -24.96 -0.51
CA SER A 80 -11.89 -26.26 -0.82
C SER A 80 -11.63 -26.43 -2.33
N GLY A 81 -10.45 -26.94 -2.69
CA GLY A 81 -10.00 -27.12 -4.07
C GLY A 81 -9.44 -25.87 -4.75
N VAL A 82 -9.62 -24.68 -4.17
CA VAL A 82 -9.06 -23.41 -4.67
C VAL A 82 -7.86 -22.97 -3.82
N TYR A 83 -7.93 -23.23 -2.52
CA TYR A 83 -6.93 -22.82 -1.53
C TYR A 83 -5.50 -23.20 -1.91
N ASP A 84 -5.25 -24.47 -2.20
CA ASP A 84 -3.89 -24.97 -2.53
C ASP A 84 -3.36 -24.37 -3.83
N LYS A 85 -4.25 -24.14 -4.80
CA LYS A 85 -3.87 -23.64 -6.11
C LYS A 85 -3.47 -22.16 -6.08
N TYR A 86 -4.17 -21.34 -5.31
CA TYR A 86 -3.97 -19.89 -5.33
C TYR A 86 -3.38 -19.37 -4.03
N TYR A 87 -4.03 -19.60 -2.88
CA TYR A 87 -3.58 -19.01 -1.63
C TYR A 87 -2.22 -19.55 -1.19
N PHE A 88 -2.04 -20.86 -1.25
CA PHE A 88 -0.77 -21.49 -0.91
C PHE A 88 0.36 -21.11 -1.90
N ALA A 89 0.06 -21.01 -3.19
CA ALA A 89 1.02 -20.51 -4.18
C ALA A 89 1.43 -19.05 -3.91
N ALA A 90 0.47 -18.19 -3.57
CA ALA A 90 0.74 -16.80 -3.20
C ALA A 90 1.59 -16.67 -1.91
N GLN A 91 1.38 -17.54 -0.93
CA GLN A 91 2.23 -17.58 0.28
C GLN A 91 3.67 -18.01 -0.05
N LYS A 92 3.88 -18.92 -0.99
CA LYS A 92 5.24 -19.27 -1.48
C LYS A 92 5.89 -18.07 -2.19
N ALA A 93 5.15 -17.36 -3.04
CA ALA A 93 5.65 -16.15 -3.69
C ALA A 93 6.00 -15.07 -2.65
N ARG A 94 5.18 -14.89 -1.61
CA ARG A 94 5.49 -14.01 -0.47
C ARG A 94 6.82 -14.34 0.18
N THR A 95 7.09 -15.63 0.42
CA THR A 95 8.37 -16.07 1.01
C THR A 95 9.56 -15.66 0.12
N LEU A 96 9.46 -15.90 -1.20
CA LEU A 96 10.52 -15.51 -2.15
C LEU A 96 10.77 -14.01 -2.17
N ILE A 97 9.69 -13.20 -2.15
CA ILE A 97 9.78 -11.73 -2.09
C ILE A 97 10.44 -11.29 -0.77
N THR A 98 10.06 -11.90 0.35
CA THR A 98 10.66 -11.62 1.67
C THR A 98 12.16 -11.93 1.68
N ASP A 99 12.55 -13.05 1.08
CA ASP A 99 13.95 -13.47 0.98
C ASP A 99 14.77 -12.54 0.07
N ASP A 100 14.16 -11.96 -0.98
CA ASP A 100 14.83 -10.96 -1.83
C ASP A 100 15.17 -9.72 -1.01
N TYR A 101 14.23 -9.17 -0.26
CA TYR A 101 14.49 -8.04 0.65
C TYR A 101 15.54 -8.38 1.71
N ALA A 102 15.46 -9.57 2.31
CA ALA A 102 16.43 -10.00 3.31
C ALA A 102 17.86 -10.02 2.74
N ARG A 103 18.06 -10.58 1.54
CA ARG A 103 19.35 -10.60 0.86
C ARG A 103 19.85 -9.19 0.48
N ALA A 104 18.96 -8.33 -0.01
CA ALA A 104 19.32 -6.96 -0.31
C ALA A 104 19.81 -6.21 0.94
N PHE A 105 19.17 -6.41 2.08
CA PHE A 105 19.54 -5.82 3.35
C PHE A 105 20.81 -6.41 4.01
N GLU A 106 21.41 -7.44 3.45
CA GLU A 106 22.78 -7.86 3.80
C GLU A 106 23.82 -6.91 3.22
N GLN A 107 23.49 -6.19 2.14
CA GLN A 107 24.40 -5.32 1.40
C GLN A 107 24.14 -3.83 1.68
N VAL A 108 22.89 -3.45 2.01
CA VAL A 108 22.50 -2.04 2.16
C VAL A 108 21.71 -1.81 3.46
N ASP A 109 21.70 -0.56 3.91
CA ASP A 109 21.00 -0.14 5.12
C ASP A 109 19.54 0.27 4.85
N ALA A 110 19.28 0.77 3.65
CA ALA A 110 17.94 1.10 3.15
C ALA A 110 17.89 0.93 1.64
N ILE A 111 16.71 0.66 1.08
CA ILE A 111 16.48 0.57 -0.36
C ILE A 111 15.74 1.82 -0.78
N LEU A 112 16.21 2.49 -1.84
CA LEU A 112 15.58 3.65 -2.44
C LEU A 112 14.94 3.24 -3.76
N MET A 113 13.66 3.58 -3.94
CA MET A 113 12.92 3.32 -5.16
C MET A 113 11.85 4.40 -5.41
N PRO A 114 11.26 4.51 -6.62
CA PRO A 114 10.11 5.37 -6.83
C PRO A 114 8.93 4.96 -5.94
N ALA A 115 8.12 5.94 -5.49
CA ALA A 115 6.91 5.64 -4.73
C ALA A 115 5.78 5.09 -5.62
N SER A 116 5.75 5.49 -6.90
CA SER A 116 4.79 5.03 -7.91
C SER A 116 5.48 4.99 -9.28
N PRO A 117 5.07 4.11 -10.21
CA PRO A 117 5.60 4.07 -11.58
C PRO A 117 5.32 5.33 -12.39
N THR A 118 4.25 6.04 -12.07
CA THR A 118 3.78 7.23 -12.77
C THR A 118 3.42 8.34 -11.80
N ALA A 119 3.36 9.58 -12.30
CA ALA A 119 2.71 10.67 -11.58
C ALA A 119 1.18 10.46 -11.56
N ALA A 120 0.46 11.33 -10.83
CA ALA A 120 -1.00 11.24 -10.74
C ALA A 120 -1.66 11.32 -12.14
N PHE A 121 -2.58 10.41 -12.38
CA PHE A 121 -3.40 10.37 -13.60
C PHE A 121 -4.63 11.26 -13.49
N LYS A 122 -5.26 11.61 -14.63
CA LYS A 122 -6.48 12.42 -14.65
C LYS A 122 -7.70 11.61 -14.21
N PHE A 123 -8.72 12.29 -13.70
CA PHE A 123 -9.99 11.64 -13.39
C PHE A 123 -10.59 10.96 -14.62
N GLY A 124 -10.90 9.66 -14.49
CA GLY A 124 -11.46 8.85 -15.58
C GLY A 124 -10.46 8.37 -16.63
N GLU A 125 -9.16 8.64 -16.48
CA GLU A 125 -8.12 8.20 -17.42
C GLU A 125 -7.88 6.69 -17.33
N LEU A 126 -7.85 6.14 -16.11
CA LEU A 126 -7.69 4.70 -15.88
C LEU A 126 -9.06 4.04 -15.76
N SER A 127 -9.56 3.49 -16.85
CA SER A 127 -10.81 2.73 -16.90
C SER A 127 -10.62 1.22 -16.68
N ASP A 128 -9.42 0.70 -16.97
CA ASP A 128 -9.05 -0.69 -16.75
C ASP A 128 -8.52 -0.87 -15.31
N PRO A 129 -9.16 -1.73 -14.50
CA PRO A 129 -8.66 -2.06 -13.16
C PRO A 129 -7.21 -2.54 -13.13
N THR A 130 -6.74 -3.23 -14.18
CA THR A 130 -5.37 -3.74 -14.27
C THR A 130 -4.35 -2.60 -14.30
N GLN A 131 -4.64 -1.52 -15.02
CA GLN A 131 -3.77 -0.34 -15.06
C GLN A 131 -3.69 0.36 -13.70
N MET A 132 -4.81 0.39 -12.96
CA MET A 132 -4.81 0.94 -11.60
C MET A 132 -3.98 0.07 -10.64
N TYR A 133 -4.01 -1.25 -10.79
CA TYR A 133 -3.21 -2.16 -9.96
C TYR A 133 -1.70 -2.01 -10.21
N LEU A 134 -1.29 -1.66 -11.42
CA LEU A 134 0.12 -1.40 -11.73
C LEU A 134 0.66 -0.16 -11.00
N SER A 135 -0.19 0.78 -10.59
CA SER A 135 0.22 1.93 -9.78
C SER A 135 0.81 1.54 -8.43
N ASP A 136 0.48 0.37 -7.92
CA ASP A 136 0.89 -0.14 -6.62
C ASP A 136 2.17 -1.00 -6.67
N LEU A 137 2.82 -1.10 -7.84
CA LEU A 137 3.94 -2.02 -8.09
C LEU A 137 5.03 -1.93 -7.00
N PHE A 138 5.44 -0.72 -6.65
CA PHE A 138 6.51 -0.51 -5.67
C PHE A 138 6.05 -0.53 -4.21
N THR A 139 4.76 -0.31 -3.96
CA THR A 139 4.23 -0.26 -2.59
C THR A 139 3.74 -1.61 -2.10
N ILE A 140 3.22 -2.46 -2.99
CA ILE A 140 2.69 -3.79 -2.63
C ILE A 140 3.79 -4.72 -2.10
N SER A 141 4.96 -4.72 -2.72
CA SER A 141 6.03 -5.67 -2.38
C SER A 141 6.50 -5.53 -0.94
N ILE A 142 6.64 -4.29 -0.45
CA ILE A 142 7.06 -4.03 0.93
C ILE A 142 6.00 -4.49 1.94
N ASN A 143 4.70 -4.33 1.61
CA ASN A 143 3.60 -4.82 2.43
C ASN A 143 3.58 -6.35 2.49
N ILE A 144 3.81 -7.02 1.35
CA ILE A 144 3.89 -8.48 1.26
C ILE A 144 5.08 -9.01 2.06
N ALA A 145 6.24 -8.36 1.96
CA ALA A 145 7.46 -8.75 2.68
C ALA A 145 7.40 -8.42 4.18
N GLY A 146 6.60 -7.45 4.60
CA GLY A 146 6.51 -7.00 5.99
C GLY A 146 7.59 -5.99 6.38
N ASN A 147 8.11 -5.25 5.41
CA ASN A 147 9.10 -4.19 5.62
C ASN A 147 8.44 -2.85 5.96
N GLY A 148 9.16 -1.99 6.68
CA GLY A 148 8.79 -0.59 6.85
C GLY A 148 9.07 0.21 5.58
N GLY A 149 8.19 1.19 5.27
CA GLY A 149 8.37 2.09 4.14
C GLY A 149 8.01 3.53 4.49
N VAL A 150 8.73 4.48 3.93
CA VAL A 150 8.44 5.91 4.05
C VAL A 150 8.64 6.60 2.71
N THR A 151 7.75 7.51 2.36
CA THR A 151 7.85 8.31 1.14
C THR A 151 8.29 9.72 1.46
N VAL A 152 9.19 10.25 0.62
CA VAL A 152 9.72 11.61 0.71
C VAL A 152 9.40 12.33 -0.60
N PRO A 153 8.79 13.52 -0.55
CA PRO A 153 8.55 14.33 -1.74
C PRO A 153 9.87 14.71 -2.42
N MET A 154 9.92 14.57 -3.76
CA MET A 154 11.09 14.85 -4.58
C MET A 154 10.90 16.01 -5.57
N GLY A 155 9.76 16.66 -5.56
CA GLY A 155 9.42 17.78 -6.44
C GLY A 155 8.26 17.47 -7.37
N LEU A 156 8.25 18.12 -8.52
CA LEU A 156 7.23 17.94 -9.56
C LEU A 156 7.82 17.20 -10.75
N GLY A 157 7.04 16.29 -11.34
CA GLY A 157 7.42 15.61 -12.58
C GLY A 157 7.50 16.60 -13.74
N GLU A 158 8.56 16.52 -14.54
CA GLU A 158 8.84 17.46 -15.64
C GLU A 158 7.68 17.52 -16.65
N ASP A 159 7.15 16.37 -17.06
CA ASP A 159 6.09 16.29 -18.05
C ASP A 159 4.70 16.57 -17.51
N SER A 160 4.43 16.17 -16.27
CA SER A 160 3.10 16.20 -15.68
C SER A 160 2.82 17.44 -14.82
N GLY A 161 3.87 18.07 -14.28
CA GLY A 161 3.74 19.11 -13.25
C GLY A 161 3.12 18.61 -11.95
N MET A 162 2.94 17.28 -11.77
CA MET A 162 2.34 16.68 -10.61
C MET A 162 3.43 16.25 -9.60
N PRO A 163 3.13 16.22 -8.28
CA PRO A 163 4.08 15.79 -7.28
C PRO A 163 4.59 14.37 -7.52
N VAL A 164 5.89 14.17 -7.34
CA VAL A 164 6.56 12.88 -7.37
C VAL A 164 7.30 12.64 -6.07
N ALA A 165 7.48 11.37 -5.70
CA ALA A 165 8.11 11.00 -4.44
C ALA A 165 9.05 9.81 -4.61
N ALA A 166 10.09 9.79 -3.79
CA ALA A 166 10.92 8.61 -3.55
C ALA A 166 10.37 7.82 -2.35
N GLN A 167 10.48 6.52 -2.40
CA GLN A 167 10.19 5.61 -1.30
C GLN A 167 11.48 5.02 -0.76
N LEU A 168 11.67 5.11 0.55
CA LEU A 168 12.71 4.37 1.26
C LEU A 168 12.08 3.16 1.96
N VAL A 169 12.74 2.02 1.81
CA VAL A 169 12.34 0.77 2.47
C VAL A 169 13.41 0.40 3.47
N GLY A 170 13.00 0.06 4.68
CA GLY A 170 13.85 -0.34 5.79
C GLY A 170 13.71 -1.81 6.16
N LYS A 171 14.61 -2.28 7.00
CA LYS A 171 14.50 -3.60 7.63
C LYS A 171 13.24 -3.69 8.48
N PRO A 172 12.64 -4.87 8.65
CA PRO A 172 11.52 -5.05 9.58
C PRO A 172 11.86 -4.55 10.98
N PHE A 173 10.96 -3.77 11.58
CA PHE A 173 11.07 -3.18 12.93
C PHE A 173 12.22 -2.18 13.14
N ASP A 174 12.84 -1.67 12.07
CA ASP A 174 13.89 -0.64 12.14
C ASP A 174 13.37 0.75 11.73
N ASP A 175 12.18 1.10 12.19
CA ASP A 175 11.47 2.33 11.79
C ASP A 175 12.24 3.60 12.18
N VAL A 176 12.90 3.61 13.34
CA VAL A 176 13.68 4.77 13.81
C VAL A 176 14.82 5.09 12.86
N ARG A 177 15.55 4.07 12.40
CA ARG A 177 16.64 4.22 11.45
C ARG A 177 16.14 4.64 10.08
N LEU A 178 15.05 4.01 9.62
CA LEU A 178 14.40 4.37 8.37
C LEU A 178 13.96 5.84 8.35
N LEU A 179 13.32 6.32 9.41
CA LEU A 179 12.92 7.74 9.54
C LEU A 179 14.13 8.69 9.57
N SER A 180 15.25 8.25 10.14
CA SER A 180 16.49 9.04 10.12
C SER A 180 17.05 9.20 8.70
N PHE A 181 17.00 8.13 7.89
CA PHE A 181 17.38 8.19 6.47
C PHE A 181 16.42 9.06 5.67
N ALA A 182 15.11 8.90 5.88
CA ALA A 182 14.09 9.71 5.23
C ALA A 182 14.29 11.20 5.50
N ARG A 183 14.61 11.57 6.75
CA ARG A 183 14.93 12.96 7.11
C ARG A 183 16.17 13.49 6.39
N ALA A 184 17.19 12.66 6.19
CA ALA A 184 18.39 13.06 5.44
C ALA A 184 18.06 13.32 3.96
N VAL A 185 17.25 12.45 3.35
CA VAL A 185 16.77 12.62 1.97
C VAL A 185 15.88 13.86 1.83
N GLU A 186 14.95 14.07 2.75
CA GLU A 186 14.07 15.25 2.78
C GLU A 186 14.88 16.56 2.86
N ARG A 187 15.91 16.61 3.72
CA ARG A 187 16.80 17.77 3.81
C ARG A 187 17.58 17.98 2.50
N ALA A 188 18.13 16.94 1.92
CA ALA A 188 18.85 17.06 0.66
C ALA A 188 17.92 17.51 -0.48
N ALA A 189 16.68 16.99 -0.55
CA ALA A 189 15.68 17.44 -1.51
C ALA A 189 15.28 18.91 -1.30
N THR A 190 15.15 19.34 -0.05
CA THR A 190 14.88 20.75 0.30
C THR A 190 16.02 21.66 -0.10
N GLU A 191 17.26 21.30 0.20
CA GLU A 191 18.46 22.04 -0.18
C GLU A 191 18.63 22.15 -1.70
N ALA A 192 18.21 21.12 -2.44
CA ALA A 192 18.16 21.11 -3.91
C ALA A 192 16.94 21.89 -4.49
N GLY A 193 16.07 22.43 -3.64
CA GLY A 193 14.89 23.21 -4.08
C GLY A 193 13.66 22.34 -4.42
N ALA A 194 13.76 21.02 -4.34
CA ALA A 194 12.67 20.13 -4.72
C ALA A 194 11.44 20.24 -3.81
N ALA A 195 11.62 20.35 -2.50
CA ALA A 195 10.53 20.42 -1.54
C ALA A 195 9.80 21.78 -1.54
N SER A 196 10.48 22.87 -1.94
CA SER A 196 9.88 24.22 -2.00
C SER A 196 8.84 24.38 -3.12
N VAL A 197 8.76 23.40 -4.02
CA VAL A 197 7.90 23.42 -5.22
C VAL A 197 6.58 22.69 -4.98
N LEU A 198 6.41 21.98 -3.85
CA LEU A 198 5.18 21.27 -3.55
C LEU A 198 4.09 22.24 -3.09
N PRO A 199 3.01 22.41 -3.87
CA PRO A 199 1.94 23.31 -3.47
C PRO A 199 1.18 22.73 -2.26
N VAL A 200 0.98 23.56 -1.24
CA VAL A 200 0.00 23.27 -0.20
C VAL A 200 -1.39 23.32 -0.82
N ALA A 201 -2.25 22.37 -0.51
CA ALA A 201 -3.64 22.41 -1.00
C ALA A 201 -4.29 23.76 -0.64
N PRO A 202 -4.93 24.45 -1.61
CA PRO A 202 -5.46 25.81 -1.38
C PRO A 202 -6.38 25.91 -0.16
N ALA A 203 -7.27 24.93 0.03
CA ALA A 203 -8.17 24.88 1.18
C ALA A 203 -7.44 24.76 2.53
N PHE A 204 -6.26 24.13 2.55
CA PHE A 204 -5.43 24.01 3.74
C PHE A 204 -4.65 25.30 4.01
N ALA A 205 -4.15 25.95 2.95
CA ALA A 205 -3.45 27.23 3.05
C ALA A 205 -4.39 28.35 3.56
N GLU A 206 -5.64 28.39 3.06
CA GLU A 206 -6.64 29.38 3.48
C GLU A 206 -7.05 29.25 4.95
N LYS A 207 -7.00 28.04 5.51
CA LYS A 207 -7.31 27.78 6.93
C LYS A 207 -6.11 27.88 7.86
N GLY A 208 -4.99 28.42 7.41
CA GLY A 208 -3.78 28.58 8.22
C GLY A 208 -3.14 27.27 8.70
N GLY A 209 -3.41 26.16 7.99
CA GLY A 209 -2.89 24.83 8.33
C GLY A 209 -3.65 24.11 9.44
N GLU A 210 -4.78 24.62 9.90
CA GLU A 210 -5.63 23.91 10.86
C GLU A 210 -6.52 22.88 10.13
N LEU A 211 -6.50 21.65 10.63
CA LEU A 211 -7.43 20.61 10.19
C LEU A 211 -8.82 20.94 10.73
N ALA A 212 -9.80 21.03 9.84
CA ALA A 212 -11.20 21.24 10.19
C ALA A 212 -11.87 19.92 10.58
#